data_dced0b2c14b995f5d9c659333db65d1d
#
_entry.id   dced0b2c14b995f5d9c659333db65d1d
#
_cell.length_a   1.000
_cell.length_b   1.000
_cell.length_c   1.000
_cell.angle_alpha   90.00
_cell.angle_beta   90.00
_cell.angle_gamma   90.00
#
_symmetry.space_group_name_H-M   'P 1'
#
loop_
_entity.id
_entity.type
_entity.pdbx_description
1 polymer ?
#
loop_
_entity_poly.entity_id
_entity_poly.type
_entity_poly.pdbx_seq_one_letter_code
_entity_poly.pdbx_strand_id
1 'polypeptide(L)'
;MALALTYARAQLGVDAPLVSVETHVANGLPAFALVGLPEAAVRESRERVRAALLTCGYEMPPRRITVNLAPADLPKEGGRFDLAMALGLLAATGQIPAQHLGGYEFLGELALSGQLRPVPGVLPAAVRARDAGRALIVPRENATEAARVSGTRVFGAGHLREVVAHLLAVDVLSPAEAPSIHVPQDGLDLRDVRGQHRAKRALEIAAAGGHNLLMIGPPGAGKSMLAQRFSGLLPSMSEAEALESAAIWSVSHQGFMDSAWGVRPFRAPHHTASAVALIGGGGQPRPGEISLAHHGVLFLDELPEFEKRALEVLREPLETGRIIISRAARQVEFPAGFQLIAAMNPSPKGDDSDPEAGRRYRARLSGPFLDRIDIQLSLPAVPKEHLRQDAPQDGESSST
;
A
#
# COMPACT_ATOMS: atom_id res chain seq x y z
N MET A 1 -30.38 23.61 20.44
CA MET A 1 -29.11 23.51 19.66
C MET A 1 -28.42 22.27 20.17
N ALA A 2 -28.06 21.38 19.27
CA ALA A 2 -27.36 20.15 19.63
C ALA A 2 -26.06 20.05 18.77
N LEU A 3 -24.95 19.75 19.43
CA LEU A 3 -23.66 19.52 18.84
C LEU A 3 -23.20 18.09 19.18
N ALA A 4 -22.77 17.35 18.19
CA ALA A 4 -22.13 16.04 18.37
C ALA A 4 -20.77 16.02 17.68
N LEU A 5 -19.84 15.25 18.25
CA LEU A 5 -18.49 15.08 17.75
C LEU A 5 -18.23 13.60 17.48
N THR A 6 -17.81 13.28 16.27
CA THR A 6 -17.30 11.96 15.89
C THR A 6 -15.90 12.09 15.28
N TYR A 7 -15.18 11.00 15.19
CA TYR A 7 -13.82 10.98 14.69
C TYR A 7 -13.69 10.07 13.47
N ALA A 8 -12.94 10.52 12.49
CA ALA A 8 -12.56 9.78 11.30
C ALA A 8 -11.08 10.07 10.95
N ARG A 9 -10.57 9.43 9.92
CA ARG A 9 -9.21 9.66 9.42
C ARG A 9 -9.23 10.09 7.96
N ALA A 10 -8.47 11.13 7.63
CA ALA A 10 -8.11 11.42 6.26
C ALA A 10 -7.04 10.43 5.77
N GLN A 11 -6.73 10.46 4.48
CA GLN A 11 -5.61 9.70 3.90
C GLN A 11 -4.59 10.68 3.33
N LEU A 12 -3.34 10.57 3.77
CA LEU A 12 -2.23 11.39 3.30
C LEU A 12 -1.02 10.48 3.06
N GLY A 13 -0.88 9.95 1.83
CA GLY A 13 0.08 8.89 1.57
C GLY A 13 -0.16 7.67 2.46
N VAL A 14 0.86 7.23 3.17
CA VAL A 14 0.77 6.15 4.16
C VAL A 14 0.42 6.63 5.57
N ASP A 15 0.08 7.90 5.75
CA ASP A 15 -0.40 8.44 7.01
C ASP A 15 -1.93 8.65 7.00
N ALA A 16 -2.51 8.67 8.20
CA ALA A 16 -3.94 8.84 8.40
C ALA A 16 -4.23 9.87 9.49
N PRO A 17 -4.08 11.18 9.20
CA PRO A 17 -4.33 12.23 10.18
C PRO A 17 -5.79 12.28 10.61
N LEU A 18 -5.99 12.66 11.89
CA LEU A 18 -7.30 12.74 12.50
C LEU A 18 -8.18 13.82 11.85
N VAL A 19 -9.43 13.49 11.59
CA VAL A 19 -10.49 14.43 11.20
C VAL A 19 -11.60 14.37 12.24
N SER A 20 -11.82 15.50 12.89
CA SER A 20 -12.98 15.70 13.77
C SER A 20 -14.20 16.06 12.92
N VAL A 21 -15.27 15.31 13.09
CA VAL A 21 -16.54 15.51 12.37
C VAL A 21 -17.53 16.11 13.37
N GLU A 22 -17.70 17.44 13.30
CA GLU A 22 -18.57 18.21 14.18
C GLU A 22 -19.93 18.38 13.51
N THR A 23 -20.98 17.82 14.10
CA THR A 23 -22.34 17.91 13.58
C THR A 23 -23.20 18.83 14.45
N HIS A 24 -23.64 19.93 13.89
CA HIS A 24 -24.47 20.91 14.55
C HIS A 24 -25.87 20.96 13.92
N VAL A 25 -26.90 20.83 14.77
CA VAL A 25 -28.31 20.96 14.39
C VAL A 25 -28.91 22.20 15.05
N ALA A 26 -29.30 23.17 14.24
CA ALA A 26 -29.86 24.45 14.66
C ALA A 26 -31.28 24.65 14.13
N ASN A 27 -32.04 25.55 14.79
CA ASN A 27 -33.30 26.02 14.25
C ASN A 27 -33.07 26.83 12.97
N GLY A 28 -33.99 26.73 12.03
CA GLY A 28 -33.94 27.44 10.76
C GLY A 28 -34.54 26.64 9.62
N LEU A 29 -34.48 27.20 8.41
CA LEU A 29 -34.94 26.51 7.21
C LEU A 29 -34.10 25.23 6.99
N PRO A 30 -34.76 24.13 6.57
CA PRO A 30 -34.07 22.86 6.30
C PRO A 30 -32.94 23.07 5.31
N ALA A 31 -31.73 22.76 5.74
CA ALA A 31 -30.52 22.80 4.93
C ALA A 31 -29.50 21.77 5.45
N PHE A 32 -28.69 21.20 4.55
CA PHE A 32 -27.57 20.35 4.93
C PHE A 32 -26.30 20.92 4.30
N ALA A 33 -25.47 21.57 5.12
CA ALA A 33 -24.21 22.19 4.71
C ALA A 33 -23.03 21.35 5.20
N LEU A 34 -22.05 21.17 4.30
CA LEU A 34 -20.74 20.58 4.59
C LEU A 34 -19.69 21.69 4.52
N VAL A 35 -18.87 21.82 5.57
CA VAL A 35 -17.77 22.78 5.67
C VAL A 35 -16.46 22.07 6.02
N GLY A 36 -15.31 22.75 5.91
CA GLY A 36 -14.00 22.18 6.14
C GLY A 36 -13.26 21.82 4.84
N LEU A 37 -13.55 22.53 3.74
CA LEU A 37 -12.97 22.36 2.39
C LEU A 37 -13.07 20.92 1.85
N PRO A 38 -14.25 20.30 1.88
CA PRO A 38 -14.43 18.96 1.31
C PRO A 38 -14.31 18.99 -0.21
N GLU A 39 -13.71 17.96 -0.80
CA GLU A 39 -13.72 17.73 -2.25
C GLU A 39 -15.12 17.42 -2.79
N ALA A 40 -15.28 17.42 -4.12
CA ALA A 40 -16.57 17.18 -4.76
C ALA A 40 -17.23 15.87 -4.30
N ALA A 41 -16.45 14.77 -4.26
CA ALA A 41 -16.92 13.45 -3.83
C ALA A 41 -17.43 13.43 -2.39
N VAL A 42 -16.83 14.21 -1.49
CA VAL A 42 -17.30 14.33 -0.10
C VAL A 42 -18.55 15.23 -0.02
N ARG A 43 -18.70 16.18 -0.93
CA ARG A 43 -19.95 16.97 -1.00
C ARG A 43 -21.15 16.10 -1.38
N GLU A 44 -20.97 15.06 -2.18
CA GLU A 44 -22.00 14.08 -2.51
C GLU A 44 -22.38 13.20 -1.32
N SER A 45 -21.50 13.05 -0.32
CA SER A 45 -21.80 12.32 0.94
C SER A 45 -23.08 12.81 1.62
N ARG A 46 -23.42 14.09 1.47
CA ARG A 46 -24.66 14.65 1.99
C ARG A 46 -25.88 13.87 1.53
N GLU A 47 -25.97 13.57 0.23
CA GLU A 47 -27.11 12.85 -0.34
C GLU A 47 -27.07 11.36 0.05
N ARG A 48 -25.87 10.74 0.08
CA ARG A 48 -25.72 9.34 0.52
C ARG A 48 -26.13 9.17 1.98
N VAL A 49 -25.60 10.01 2.88
CA VAL A 49 -25.91 9.99 4.32
C VAL A 49 -27.40 10.19 4.55
N ARG A 50 -28.02 11.19 3.89
CA ARG A 50 -29.45 11.46 4.01
C ARG A 50 -30.28 10.26 3.57
N ALA A 51 -30.01 9.70 2.39
CA ALA A 51 -30.74 8.56 1.86
C ALA A 51 -30.57 7.31 2.75
N ALA A 52 -29.35 7.03 3.19
CA ALA A 52 -29.05 5.90 4.06
C ALA A 52 -29.81 5.99 5.39
N LEU A 53 -29.82 7.17 6.04
CA LEU A 53 -30.54 7.37 7.30
C LEU A 53 -32.04 7.13 7.12
N LEU A 54 -32.67 7.74 6.11
CA LEU A 54 -34.09 7.57 5.83
C LEU A 54 -34.45 6.12 5.50
N THR A 55 -33.63 5.45 4.67
CA THR A 55 -33.85 4.04 4.31
C THR A 55 -33.70 3.11 5.52
N CYS A 56 -32.82 3.47 6.47
CA CYS A 56 -32.67 2.74 7.73
C CYS A 56 -33.80 3.03 8.74
N GLY A 57 -34.75 3.96 8.46
CA GLY A 57 -35.82 4.32 9.34
C GLY A 57 -35.45 5.32 10.42
N TYR A 58 -34.31 6.02 10.29
CA TYR A 58 -33.92 7.10 11.20
C TYR A 58 -34.52 8.42 10.77
N GLU A 59 -34.77 9.29 11.75
CA GLU A 59 -35.36 10.60 11.50
C GLU A 59 -34.33 11.61 10.99
N MET A 60 -34.69 12.33 9.94
CA MET A 60 -33.98 13.51 9.47
C MET A 60 -34.73 14.77 9.94
N PRO A 61 -34.14 15.59 10.83
CA PRO A 61 -34.83 16.75 11.35
C PRO A 61 -35.04 17.80 10.25
N PRO A 62 -36.23 18.42 10.13
CA PRO A 62 -36.48 19.53 9.21
C PRO A 62 -35.86 20.83 9.74
N ARG A 63 -34.54 20.80 9.99
CA ARG A 63 -33.76 21.89 10.60
C ARG A 63 -32.51 22.17 9.79
N ARG A 64 -31.77 23.19 10.15
CA ARG A 64 -30.45 23.48 9.57
C ARG A 64 -29.39 22.58 10.17
N ILE A 65 -28.79 21.72 9.33
CA ILE A 65 -27.71 20.83 9.68
C ILE A 65 -26.41 21.39 9.09
N THR A 66 -25.38 21.49 9.91
CA THR A 66 -24.01 21.84 9.46
C THR A 66 -23.06 20.78 9.97
N VAL A 67 -22.33 20.15 9.05
CA VAL A 67 -21.24 19.20 9.37
C VAL A 67 -19.94 19.86 9.00
N ASN A 68 -19.05 20.00 9.97
CA ASN A 68 -17.69 20.53 9.80
C ASN A 68 -16.68 19.39 9.88
N LEU A 69 -15.83 19.28 8.86
CA LEU A 69 -14.72 18.33 8.81
C LEU A 69 -13.42 19.06 9.13
N ALA A 70 -12.98 19.01 10.39
CA ALA A 70 -11.82 19.74 10.87
C ALA A 70 -10.56 18.84 11.02
N PRO A 71 -9.36 19.35 10.75
CA PRO A 71 -9.03 20.68 10.24
C PRO A 71 -9.28 20.84 8.72
N ALA A 72 -9.40 22.07 8.23
CA ALA A 72 -9.77 22.34 6.83
C ALA A 72 -8.66 22.03 5.82
N ASP A 73 -7.40 22.10 6.24
CA ASP A 73 -6.19 21.92 5.40
C ASP A 73 -5.91 20.47 5.01
N LEU A 74 -6.48 19.49 5.70
CA LEU A 74 -6.33 18.08 5.35
C LEU A 74 -7.17 17.70 4.12
N PRO A 75 -6.67 16.76 3.28
CA PRO A 75 -7.45 16.22 2.17
C PRO A 75 -8.66 15.43 2.69
N LYS A 76 -9.84 15.74 2.17
CA LYS A 76 -11.08 15.02 2.47
C LYS A 76 -11.65 14.49 1.17
N GLU A 77 -11.44 13.21 0.95
CA GLU A 77 -11.70 12.54 -0.31
C GLU A 77 -12.60 11.32 -0.13
N GLY A 78 -13.39 11.01 -1.14
CA GLY A 78 -14.24 9.82 -1.18
C GLY A 78 -15.35 9.80 -0.15
N GLY A 79 -15.97 8.63 0.01
CA GLY A 79 -17.08 8.40 0.94
C GLY A 79 -16.65 7.98 2.35
N ARG A 80 -15.36 7.95 2.66
CA ARG A 80 -14.83 7.41 3.92
C ARG A 80 -15.37 8.06 5.19
N PHE A 81 -15.90 9.29 5.09
CA PHE A 81 -16.47 10.06 6.20
C PHE A 81 -17.98 9.84 6.40
N ASP A 82 -18.64 9.12 5.47
CA ASP A 82 -20.10 8.98 5.46
C ASP A 82 -20.61 8.37 6.77
N LEU A 83 -19.97 7.32 7.26
CA LEU A 83 -20.35 6.67 8.52
C LEU A 83 -20.22 7.64 9.70
N ALA A 84 -19.11 8.36 9.82
CA ALA A 84 -18.90 9.32 10.91
C ALA A 84 -19.91 10.46 10.87
N MET A 85 -20.26 10.97 9.68
CA MET A 85 -21.28 12.00 9.49
C MET A 85 -22.68 11.50 9.88
N ALA A 86 -23.04 10.28 9.47
CA ALA A 86 -24.33 9.69 9.83
C ALA A 86 -24.48 9.53 11.34
N LEU A 87 -23.47 8.98 12.01
CA LEU A 87 -23.47 8.80 13.46
C LEU A 87 -23.47 10.14 14.21
N GLY A 88 -22.70 11.12 13.73
CA GLY A 88 -22.71 12.48 14.27
C GLY A 88 -24.11 13.10 14.20
N LEU A 89 -24.84 12.89 13.09
CA LEU A 89 -26.19 13.39 12.94
C LEU A 89 -27.19 12.67 13.87
N LEU A 90 -27.11 11.36 13.99
CA LEU A 90 -27.95 10.58 14.91
C LEU A 90 -27.71 10.99 16.37
N ALA A 91 -26.47 11.27 16.75
CA ALA A 91 -26.15 11.76 18.09
C ALA A 91 -26.64 13.19 18.33
N ALA A 92 -26.46 14.09 17.36
CA ALA A 92 -26.92 15.46 17.46
C ALA A 92 -28.46 15.57 17.51
N THR A 93 -29.18 14.56 17.01
CA THR A 93 -30.65 14.49 17.09
C THR A 93 -31.16 13.67 18.28
N GLY A 94 -30.26 13.13 19.10
CA GLY A 94 -30.61 12.34 20.29
C GLY A 94 -31.08 10.92 20.00
N GLN A 95 -30.89 10.42 18.76
CA GLN A 95 -31.26 9.06 18.37
C GLN A 95 -30.24 8.01 18.84
N ILE A 96 -29.00 8.42 19.11
CA ILE A 96 -27.97 7.62 19.78
C ILE A 96 -27.26 8.48 20.85
N PRO A 97 -26.67 7.86 21.90
CA PRO A 97 -26.00 8.58 22.97
C PRO A 97 -24.62 9.10 22.49
N ALA A 98 -24.45 10.43 22.55
CA ALA A 98 -23.21 11.09 22.09
C ALA A 98 -21.97 10.72 22.93
N GLN A 99 -22.15 10.40 24.22
CA GLN A 99 -21.05 10.07 25.14
C GLN A 99 -20.24 8.85 24.78
N HIS A 100 -20.82 7.92 24.02
CA HIS A 100 -20.12 6.68 23.62
C HIS A 100 -19.25 6.86 22.38
N LEU A 101 -19.42 7.94 21.61
CA LEU A 101 -18.73 8.15 20.34
C LEU A 101 -17.25 8.48 20.51
N GLY A 102 -16.86 9.11 21.61
CA GLY A 102 -15.47 9.55 21.86
C GLY A 102 -14.42 8.42 21.94
N GLY A 103 -14.86 7.21 22.24
CA GLY A 103 -14.02 6.01 22.29
C GLY A 103 -13.78 5.33 20.95
N TYR A 104 -14.38 5.85 19.86
CA TYR A 104 -14.35 5.23 18.55
C TYR A 104 -13.89 6.21 17.47
N GLU A 105 -13.31 5.65 16.43
CA GLU A 105 -13.11 6.28 15.12
C GLU A 105 -13.91 5.49 14.07
N PHE A 106 -14.47 6.19 13.09
CA PHE A 106 -15.42 5.62 12.14
C PHE A 106 -14.93 5.87 10.71
N LEU A 107 -14.81 4.79 9.93
CA LEU A 107 -14.50 4.84 8.51
C LEU A 107 -15.50 3.99 7.74
N GLY A 108 -15.97 4.46 6.59
CA GLY A 108 -16.83 3.68 5.70
C GLY A 108 -17.68 4.56 4.81
N GLU A 109 -17.81 4.15 3.57
CA GLU A 109 -18.76 4.75 2.63
C GLU A 109 -20.14 4.13 2.83
N LEU A 110 -21.19 4.94 2.80
CA LEU A 110 -22.57 4.48 2.89
C LEU A 110 -23.18 4.33 1.48
N ALA A 111 -23.72 3.16 1.20
CA ALA A 111 -24.70 3.00 0.15
C ALA A 111 -26.05 3.63 0.57
N LEU A 112 -26.90 3.96 -0.39
CA LEU A 112 -28.23 4.55 -0.12
C LEU A 112 -29.13 3.61 0.71
N SER A 113 -28.85 2.30 0.69
CA SER A 113 -29.50 1.28 1.50
C SER A 113 -29.07 1.28 2.98
N GLY A 114 -27.97 1.96 3.32
CA GLY A 114 -27.32 1.89 4.61
C GLY A 114 -26.23 0.82 4.73
N GLN A 115 -25.93 0.07 3.66
CA GLN A 115 -24.79 -0.84 3.62
C GLN A 115 -23.48 -0.06 3.68
N LEU A 116 -22.49 -0.61 4.36
CA LEU A 116 -21.13 -0.09 4.40
C LEU A 116 -20.32 -0.69 3.27
N ARG A 117 -19.63 0.18 2.53
CA ARG A 117 -18.71 -0.17 1.44
C ARG A 117 -17.27 0.02 1.87
N PRO A 118 -16.35 -0.84 1.42
CA PRO A 118 -14.95 -0.76 1.76
C PRO A 118 -14.32 0.57 1.30
N VAL A 119 -13.33 1.01 2.07
CA VAL A 119 -12.56 2.22 1.78
C VAL A 119 -11.07 1.89 1.76
N PRO A 120 -10.26 2.55 0.92
CA PRO A 120 -8.81 2.33 0.89
C PRO A 120 -8.13 2.93 2.12
N GLY A 121 -6.91 2.46 2.44
CA GLY A 121 -6.07 3.06 3.48
C GLY A 121 -6.61 2.88 4.89
N VAL A 122 -7.24 1.73 5.17
CA VAL A 122 -7.77 1.43 6.51
C VAL A 122 -6.64 1.02 7.46
N LEU A 123 -5.58 0.37 6.94
CA LEU A 123 -4.46 -0.06 7.77
C LEU A 123 -3.68 1.11 8.40
N PRO A 124 -3.28 2.17 7.67
CA PRO A 124 -2.75 3.39 8.28
C PRO A 124 -3.70 4.01 9.32
N ALA A 125 -5.02 4.00 9.05
CA ALA A 125 -6.01 4.51 9.98
C ALA A 125 -6.06 3.68 11.27
N ALA A 126 -5.95 2.36 11.19
CA ALA A 126 -5.92 1.47 12.34
C ALA A 126 -4.68 1.71 13.22
N VAL A 127 -3.50 1.94 12.63
CA VAL A 127 -2.28 2.34 13.36
C VAL A 127 -2.54 3.61 14.17
N ARG A 128 -3.07 4.64 13.53
CA ARG A 128 -3.32 5.93 14.19
C ARG A 128 -4.45 5.89 15.21
N ALA A 129 -5.48 5.04 15.02
CA ALA A 129 -6.54 4.83 16.00
C ALA A 129 -6.00 4.15 17.27
N ARG A 130 -5.12 3.15 17.11
CA ARG A 130 -4.38 2.52 18.21
C ARG A 130 -3.57 3.54 19.00
N ASP A 131 -2.77 4.35 18.31
CA ASP A 131 -1.92 5.37 18.94
C ASP A 131 -2.75 6.44 19.69
N ALA A 132 -3.98 6.68 19.23
CA ALA A 132 -4.96 7.55 19.89
C ALA A 132 -5.76 6.86 21.02
N GLY A 133 -5.56 5.55 21.25
CA GLY A 133 -6.27 4.77 22.25
C GLY A 133 -7.77 4.57 21.95
N ARG A 134 -8.21 4.72 20.68
CA ARG A 134 -9.59 4.56 20.23
C ARG A 134 -9.79 3.24 19.50
N ALA A 135 -11.00 2.69 19.64
CA ALA A 135 -11.44 1.58 18.81
C ALA A 135 -11.81 2.07 17.41
N LEU A 136 -11.67 1.21 16.40
CA LEU A 136 -11.97 1.54 15.02
C LEU A 136 -13.18 0.73 14.52
N ILE A 137 -14.19 1.39 13.98
CA ILE A 137 -15.32 0.75 13.30
C ILE A 137 -15.16 1.00 11.79
N VAL A 138 -15.14 -0.11 11.03
CA VAL A 138 -14.89 -0.12 9.57
C VAL A 138 -15.88 -1.03 8.85
N PRO A 139 -16.00 -0.92 7.53
CA PRO A 139 -16.70 -1.92 6.74
C PRO A 139 -16.16 -3.33 7.00
N ARG A 140 -17.04 -4.33 6.95
CA ARG A 140 -16.70 -5.73 7.24
C ARG A 140 -15.54 -6.24 6.38
N GLU A 141 -15.49 -5.83 5.12
CA GLU A 141 -14.44 -6.20 4.16
C GLU A 141 -13.07 -5.61 4.52
N ASN A 142 -13.03 -4.51 5.27
CA ASN A 142 -11.78 -3.89 5.74
C ASN A 142 -11.34 -4.40 7.13
N ALA A 143 -12.20 -5.12 7.83
CA ALA A 143 -11.95 -5.46 9.24
C ALA A 143 -10.71 -6.36 9.42
N THR A 144 -10.51 -7.33 8.54
CA THR A 144 -9.36 -8.24 8.53
C THR A 144 -8.03 -7.50 8.33
N GLU A 145 -8.02 -6.56 7.38
CA GLU A 145 -6.87 -5.68 7.12
C GLU A 145 -6.53 -4.84 8.36
N ALA A 146 -7.53 -4.16 8.94
CA ALA A 146 -7.34 -3.33 10.12
C ALA A 146 -6.89 -4.13 11.36
N ALA A 147 -7.38 -5.36 11.52
CA ALA A 147 -7.03 -6.24 12.63
C ALA A 147 -5.57 -6.74 12.60
N ARG A 148 -4.84 -6.59 11.46
CA ARG A 148 -3.40 -6.86 11.39
C ARG A 148 -2.57 -5.93 12.29
N VAL A 149 -3.13 -4.79 12.71
CA VAL A 149 -2.45 -3.86 13.60
C VAL A 149 -2.60 -4.33 15.04
N SER A 150 -1.54 -4.92 15.58
CA SER A 150 -1.52 -5.42 16.96
C SER A 150 -1.87 -4.31 17.96
N GLY A 151 -2.72 -4.63 18.94
CA GLY A 151 -3.18 -3.70 19.98
C GLY A 151 -4.31 -2.76 19.57
N THR A 152 -4.84 -2.87 18.34
CA THR A 152 -6.02 -2.11 17.89
C THR A 152 -7.28 -2.92 18.14
N ARG A 153 -8.32 -2.28 18.70
CA ARG A 153 -9.67 -2.86 18.76
C ARG A 153 -10.43 -2.46 17.50
N VAL A 154 -10.67 -3.42 16.62
CA VAL A 154 -11.37 -3.22 15.34
C VAL A 154 -12.71 -3.93 15.36
N PHE A 155 -13.75 -3.26 14.85
CA PHE A 155 -15.07 -3.82 14.68
C PHE A 155 -15.51 -3.69 13.22
N GLY A 156 -15.85 -4.82 12.59
CA GLY A 156 -16.32 -4.88 11.22
C GLY A 156 -17.84 -4.87 11.16
N ALA A 157 -18.43 -3.91 10.43
CA ALA A 157 -19.87 -3.82 10.23
C ALA A 157 -20.22 -3.84 8.73
N GLY A 158 -21.29 -4.54 8.37
CA GLY A 158 -21.82 -4.56 7.00
C GLY A 158 -22.89 -3.51 6.75
N HIS A 159 -23.46 -2.93 7.81
CA HIS A 159 -24.61 -2.04 7.70
C HIS A 159 -24.66 -0.99 8.82
N LEU A 160 -25.17 0.21 8.55
CA LEU A 160 -25.32 1.29 9.51
C LEU A 160 -26.11 0.86 10.77
N ARG A 161 -27.15 0.02 10.60
CA ARG A 161 -27.95 -0.49 11.73
C ARG A 161 -27.13 -1.35 12.70
N GLU A 162 -26.17 -2.12 12.21
CA GLU A 162 -25.27 -2.92 13.05
C GLU A 162 -24.41 -2.01 13.94
N VAL A 163 -23.86 -0.93 13.35
CA VAL A 163 -23.08 0.06 14.11
C VAL A 163 -23.93 0.75 15.17
N VAL A 164 -25.15 1.15 14.83
CA VAL A 164 -26.07 1.80 15.80
C VAL A 164 -26.45 0.82 16.92
N ALA A 165 -26.77 -0.43 16.60
CA ALA A 165 -27.07 -1.48 17.58
C ALA A 165 -25.90 -1.72 18.55
N HIS A 166 -24.68 -1.72 18.04
CA HIS A 166 -23.45 -1.81 18.84
C HIS A 166 -23.30 -0.63 19.80
N LEU A 167 -23.48 0.60 19.31
CA LEU A 167 -23.38 1.81 20.13
C LEU A 167 -24.48 1.93 21.19
N LEU A 168 -25.63 1.33 20.93
CA LEU A 168 -26.76 1.22 21.88
C LEU A 168 -26.61 0.02 22.84
N ALA A 169 -25.58 -0.80 22.68
CA ALA A 169 -25.37 -2.05 23.41
C ALA A 169 -26.55 -3.06 23.29
N VAL A 170 -27.31 -2.99 22.20
CA VAL A 170 -28.42 -3.92 21.89
C VAL A 170 -27.89 -5.17 21.19
N ASP A 171 -26.98 -5.00 20.22
CA ASP A 171 -26.31 -6.09 19.52
C ASP A 171 -24.83 -5.68 19.33
N VAL A 172 -23.96 -6.27 20.13
CA VAL A 172 -22.56 -5.84 20.20
C VAL A 172 -21.73 -6.56 19.15
N LEU A 173 -21.08 -5.80 18.28
CA LEU A 173 -20.13 -6.33 17.30
C LEU A 173 -18.97 -7.05 18.01
N SER A 174 -18.61 -8.20 17.51
CA SER A 174 -17.39 -8.89 17.96
C SER A 174 -16.14 -8.19 17.39
N PRO A 175 -15.06 -8.06 18.18
CA PRO A 175 -13.79 -7.60 17.68
C PRO A 175 -13.33 -8.47 16.50
N ALA A 176 -12.80 -7.83 15.47
CA ALA A 176 -12.20 -8.53 14.34
C ALA A 176 -10.85 -9.14 14.76
N GLU A 177 -10.59 -10.34 14.31
CA GLU A 177 -9.33 -11.02 14.54
C GLU A 177 -8.48 -11.02 13.26
N ALA A 178 -7.17 -10.87 13.43
CA ALA A 178 -6.23 -11.03 12.32
C ALA A 178 -6.19 -12.52 11.93
N PRO A 179 -6.24 -12.85 10.63
CA PRO A 179 -6.04 -14.22 10.19
C PRO A 179 -4.66 -14.75 10.62
N SER A 180 -4.55 -16.04 10.84
CA SER A 180 -3.26 -16.70 11.06
C SER A 180 -2.33 -16.45 9.87
N ILE A 181 -1.05 -16.19 10.16
CA ILE A 181 -0.04 -15.95 9.13
C ILE A 181 0.27 -17.29 8.46
N HIS A 182 -0.13 -17.45 7.20
CA HIS A 182 0.34 -18.52 6.34
C HIS A 182 1.44 -17.94 5.45
N VAL A 183 2.69 -18.18 5.82
CA VAL A 183 3.82 -17.92 4.91
C VAL A 183 3.86 -19.10 3.95
N PRO A 184 3.66 -18.89 2.64
CA PRO A 184 3.81 -19.97 1.67
C PRO A 184 5.22 -20.53 1.75
N GLN A 185 5.37 -21.82 2.08
CA GLN A 185 6.68 -22.50 2.11
C GLN A 185 7.14 -22.94 0.72
N ASP A 186 6.26 -22.89 -0.27
CA ASP A 186 6.55 -23.34 -1.64
C ASP A 186 7.12 -22.19 -2.49
N GLY A 187 8.18 -21.56 -2.03
CA GLY A 187 8.92 -20.56 -2.79
C GLY A 187 9.85 -21.17 -3.83
N LEU A 188 10.18 -20.40 -4.86
CA LEU A 188 11.23 -20.74 -5.81
C LEU A 188 12.57 -20.81 -5.07
N ASP A 189 13.26 -21.96 -5.13
CA ASP A 189 14.52 -22.20 -4.42
C ASP A 189 15.74 -22.08 -5.37
N LEU A 190 16.88 -21.59 -4.85
CA LEU A 190 18.15 -21.58 -5.58
C LEU A 190 18.65 -22.97 -5.97
N ARG A 191 18.20 -24.02 -5.27
CA ARG A 191 18.50 -25.42 -5.66
C ARG A 191 18.05 -25.77 -7.08
N ASP A 192 16.98 -25.14 -7.56
CA ASP A 192 16.46 -25.36 -8.91
C ASP A 192 17.39 -24.80 -9.98
N VAL A 193 18.28 -23.88 -9.63
CA VAL A 193 19.22 -23.24 -10.55
C VAL A 193 20.44 -24.16 -10.73
N ARG A 194 20.63 -24.65 -11.95
CA ARG A 194 21.74 -25.52 -12.27
C ARG A 194 23.01 -24.72 -12.58
N GLY A 195 24.13 -25.13 -12.02
CA GLY A 195 25.37 -24.41 -12.16
C GLY A 195 25.32 -23.00 -11.57
N GLN A 196 25.90 -22.01 -12.25
CA GLN A 196 25.88 -20.59 -11.86
C GLN A 196 26.35 -20.30 -10.42
N HIS A 197 27.36 -21.07 -9.90
CA HIS A 197 27.83 -20.96 -8.51
C HIS A 197 28.24 -19.54 -8.11
N ARG A 198 28.90 -18.81 -9.03
CA ARG A 198 29.27 -17.40 -8.79
C ARG A 198 28.04 -16.50 -8.62
N ALA A 199 26.98 -16.76 -9.40
CA ALA A 199 25.76 -16.01 -9.32
C ALA A 199 25.02 -16.30 -8.02
N LYS A 200 24.90 -17.58 -7.64
CA LYS A 200 24.31 -17.96 -6.35
C LYS A 200 25.04 -17.26 -5.20
N ARG A 201 26.38 -17.33 -5.18
CA ARG A 201 27.18 -16.67 -4.14
C ARG A 201 27.01 -15.14 -4.12
N ALA A 202 26.92 -14.50 -5.30
CA ALA A 202 26.68 -13.07 -5.40
C ALA A 202 25.28 -12.69 -4.86
N LEU A 203 24.25 -13.51 -5.13
CA LEU A 203 22.90 -13.31 -4.59
C LEU A 203 22.88 -13.45 -3.06
N GLU A 204 23.55 -14.45 -2.49
CA GLU A 204 23.68 -14.61 -1.04
C GLU A 204 24.33 -13.37 -0.38
N ILE A 205 25.44 -12.90 -0.96
CA ILE A 205 26.12 -11.68 -0.48
C ILE A 205 25.20 -10.47 -0.59
N ALA A 206 24.51 -10.32 -1.73
CA ALA A 206 23.56 -9.23 -1.93
C ALA A 206 22.40 -9.28 -0.92
N ALA A 207 21.84 -10.46 -0.67
CA ALA A 207 20.76 -10.63 0.30
C ALA A 207 21.22 -10.34 1.74
N ALA A 208 22.39 -10.83 2.13
CA ALA A 208 22.93 -10.62 3.49
C ALA A 208 23.36 -9.18 3.76
N GLY A 209 23.88 -8.48 2.72
CA GLY A 209 24.40 -7.12 2.87
C GLY A 209 23.44 -6.00 2.46
N GLY A 210 22.25 -6.33 1.94
CA GLY A 210 21.34 -5.31 1.39
C GLY A 210 21.85 -4.66 0.10
N HIS A 211 22.71 -5.35 -0.67
CA HIS A 211 23.38 -4.81 -1.83
C HIS A 211 22.52 -4.85 -3.10
N ASN A 212 22.63 -3.80 -3.90
CA ASN A 212 22.06 -3.75 -5.25
C ASN A 212 22.95 -4.54 -6.22
N LEU A 213 22.35 -5.29 -7.14
CA LEU A 213 23.06 -6.21 -8.02
C LEU A 213 22.65 -6.05 -9.48
N LEU A 214 23.62 -6.00 -10.39
CA LEU A 214 23.44 -6.04 -11.84
C LEU A 214 24.01 -7.33 -12.42
N MET A 215 23.18 -8.10 -13.10
CA MET A 215 23.55 -9.30 -13.84
C MET A 215 23.71 -8.98 -15.34
N ILE A 216 24.88 -9.27 -15.89
CA ILE A 216 25.19 -9.04 -17.31
C ILE A 216 25.46 -10.40 -17.94
N GLY A 217 24.72 -10.78 -18.96
CA GLY A 217 24.91 -12.06 -19.63
C GLY A 217 24.01 -12.27 -20.85
N PRO A 218 24.31 -13.24 -21.70
CA PRO A 218 23.54 -13.50 -22.91
C PRO A 218 22.09 -13.92 -22.60
N PRO A 219 21.20 -13.86 -23.57
CA PRO A 219 19.86 -14.45 -23.45
C PRO A 219 19.94 -15.92 -23.03
N GLY A 220 19.07 -16.38 -22.16
CA GLY A 220 19.04 -17.75 -21.64
C GLY A 220 20.12 -18.07 -20.57
N ALA A 221 20.92 -17.11 -20.10
CA ALA A 221 21.86 -17.31 -18.99
C ALA A 221 21.20 -17.51 -17.61
N GLY A 222 19.87 -17.39 -17.51
CA GLY A 222 19.12 -17.59 -16.26
C GLY A 222 18.97 -16.36 -15.39
N LYS A 223 19.20 -15.15 -15.89
CA LYS A 223 19.13 -13.89 -15.13
C LYS A 223 17.79 -13.70 -14.41
N SER A 224 16.68 -13.78 -15.12
CA SER A 224 15.34 -13.61 -14.57
C SER A 224 14.96 -14.74 -13.60
N MET A 225 15.44 -15.99 -13.86
CA MET A 225 15.27 -17.13 -12.97
C MET A 225 15.98 -16.90 -11.62
N LEU A 226 17.20 -16.38 -11.64
CA LEU A 226 17.98 -16.03 -10.45
C LEU A 226 17.30 -14.90 -9.67
N ALA A 227 16.85 -13.85 -10.37
CA ALA A 227 16.17 -12.71 -9.75
C ALA A 227 14.89 -13.12 -9.01
N GLN A 228 14.08 -13.99 -9.61
CA GLN A 228 12.84 -14.49 -8.97
C GLN A 228 13.08 -15.25 -7.67
N ARG A 229 14.25 -15.89 -7.54
CA ARG A 229 14.63 -16.65 -6.34
C ARG A 229 15.28 -15.79 -5.27
N PHE A 230 15.61 -14.56 -5.59
CA PHE A 230 16.30 -13.66 -4.66
C PHE A 230 15.45 -13.31 -3.43
N SER A 231 14.16 -13.10 -3.60
CA SER A 231 13.25 -12.81 -2.47
C SER A 231 13.25 -13.93 -1.41
N GLY A 232 13.45 -15.18 -1.81
CA GLY A 232 13.56 -16.33 -0.92
C GLY A 232 14.84 -16.37 -0.08
N LEU A 233 15.86 -15.57 -0.45
CA LEU A 233 17.12 -15.45 0.33
C LEU A 233 17.04 -14.37 1.40
N LEU A 234 16.05 -13.47 1.29
CA LEU A 234 15.91 -12.37 2.24
C LEU A 234 15.38 -12.90 3.57
N PRO A 235 15.83 -12.34 4.72
CA PRO A 235 15.28 -12.70 6.02
C PRO A 235 13.78 -12.40 6.08
N SER A 236 13.05 -13.17 6.87
CA SER A 236 11.62 -12.92 7.11
C SER A 236 11.39 -11.49 7.57
N MET A 237 10.26 -10.89 7.15
CA MET A 237 9.89 -9.55 7.60
C MET A 237 9.61 -9.57 9.11
N SER A 238 10.08 -8.55 9.83
CA SER A 238 9.57 -8.20 11.14
C SER A 238 8.12 -7.72 11.03
N GLU A 239 7.37 -7.73 12.14
CA GLU A 239 6.01 -7.19 12.17
C GLU A 239 5.96 -5.71 11.73
N ALA A 240 6.95 -4.92 12.12
CA ALA A 240 7.07 -3.52 11.72
C ALA A 240 7.24 -3.36 10.20
N GLU A 241 8.16 -4.13 9.58
CA GLU A 241 8.35 -4.12 8.13
C GLU A 241 7.10 -4.61 7.38
N ALA A 242 6.43 -5.65 7.89
CA ALA A 242 5.20 -6.16 7.31
C ALA A 242 4.09 -5.10 7.35
N LEU A 243 4.00 -4.34 8.45
CA LEU A 243 3.04 -3.27 8.62
C LEU A 243 3.31 -2.09 7.67
N GLU A 244 4.57 -1.66 7.53
CA GLU A 244 4.98 -0.59 6.61
C GLU A 244 4.69 -0.97 5.15
N SER A 245 5.05 -2.19 4.74
CA SER A 245 4.77 -2.70 3.40
C SER A 245 3.27 -2.78 3.14
N ALA A 246 2.51 -3.36 4.06
CA ALA A 246 1.06 -3.48 3.96
C ALA A 246 0.35 -2.11 3.91
N ALA A 247 0.85 -1.09 4.64
CA ALA A 247 0.30 0.26 4.60
C ALA A 247 0.41 0.89 3.20
N ILE A 248 1.51 0.65 2.49
CA ILE A 248 1.68 1.11 1.10
C ILE A 248 0.68 0.41 0.17
N TRP A 249 0.49 -0.91 0.33
CA TRP A 249 -0.49 -1.66 -0.46
C TRP A 249 -1.93 -1.21 -0.18
N SER A 250 -2.27 -0.96 1.08
CA SER A 250 -3.58 -0.49 1.52
C SER A 250 -4.02 0.81 0.83
N VAL A 251 -3.08 1.72 0.52
CA VAL A 251 -3.35 2.99 -0.17
C VAL A 251 -3.15 2.91 -1.68
N SER A 252 -2.70 1.79 -2.21
CA SER A 252 -2.49 1.56 -3.64
C SER A 252 -3.80 1.26 -4.39
N HIS A 253 -3.74 1.23 -5.73
CA HIS A 253 -4.85 0.78 -6.56
C HIS A 253 -5.16 -0.72 -6.42
N GLN A 254 -4.15 -1.51 -6.07
CA GLN A 254 -4.29 -2.97 -5.95
C GLN A 254 -4.95 -3.36 -4.62
N GLY A 255 -4.88 -2.47 -3.61
CA GLY A 255 -5.39 -2.74 -2.28
C GLY A 255 -4.51 -3.73 -1.51
N PHE A 256 -4.84 -3.94 -0.26
CA PHE A 256 -4.18 -4.93 0.60
C PHE A 256 -4.72 -6.34 0.29
N MET A 257 -3.82 -7.32 0.31
CA MET A 257 -4.16 -8.75 0.22
C MET A 257 -3.56 -9.48 1.41
N ASP A 258 -4.38 -10.24 2.14
CA ASP A 258 -3.94 -11.00 3.32
C ASP A 258 -2.79 -11.98 3.02
N SER A 259 -2.76 -12.56 1.82
CA SER A 259 -1.71 -13.47 1.37
C SER A 259 -0.33 -12.80 1.19
N ALA A 260 -0.30 -11.46 1.11
CA ALA A 260 0.94 -10.70 0.99
C ALA A 260 1.50 -10.24 2.35
N TRP A 261 0.80 -10.49 3.46
CA TRP A 261 1.26 -10.12 4.79
C TRP A 261 2.53 -10.87 5.18
N GLY A 262 3.58 -10.13 5.52
CA GLY A 262 4.88 -10.68 5.93
C GLY A 262 5.70 -11.29 4.78
N VAL A 263 5.21 -11.22 3.54
CA VAL A 263 5.92 -11.67 2.34
C VAL A 263 6.65 -10.48 1.72
N ARG A 264 7.96 -10.64 1.49
CA ARG A 264 8.76 -9.61 0.82
C ARG A 264 8.29 -9.42 -0.62
N PRO A 265 7.85 -8.21 -1.02
CA PRO A 265 7.34 -7.98 -2.35
C PRO A 265 8.44 -8.16 -3.41
N PHE A 266 8.07 -8.79 -4.53
CA PHE A 266 8.88 -8.86 -5.74
C PHE A 266 8.16 -8.12 -6.86
N ARG A 267 8.70 -6.97 -7.25
CA ARG A 267 8.13 -6.13 -8.32
C ARG A 267 9.02 -6.17 -9.56
N ALA A 268 8.43 -6.49 -10.68
CA ALA A 268 9.13 -6.62 -11.96
C ALA A 268 8.40 -5.82 -13.05
N PRO A 269 8.48 -4.49 -13.05
CA PRO A 269 7.85 -3.68 -14.08
C PRO A 269 8.48 -3.95 -15.45
N HIS A 270 7.65 -3.94 -16.49
CA HIS A 270 8.12 -4.06 -17.85
C HIS A 270 8.99 -2.84 -18.24
N HIS A 271 9.97 -3.01 -19.11
CA HIS A 271 10.90 -1.94 -19.51
C HIS A 271 10.20 -0.73 -20.18
N THR A 272 8.97 -0.90 -20.68
CA THR A 272 8.15 0.20 -21.19
C THR A 272 7.46 1.01 -20.10
N ALA A 273 7.64 0.68 -18.82
CA ALA A 273 7.04 1.42 -17.72
C ALA A 273 7.54 2.87 -17.70
N SER A 274 6.61 3.82 -17.65
CA SER A 274 6.94 5.23 -17.56
C SER A 274 7.50 5.60 -16.18
N ALA A 275 8.20 6.73 -16.07
CA ALA A 275 8.65 7.28 -14.80
C ALA A 275 7.49 7.44 -13.79
N VAL A 276 6.29 7.80 -14.26
CA VAL A 276 5.09 7.90 -13.40
C VAL A 276 4.63 6.54 -12.89
N ALA A 277 4.73 5.48 -13.69
CA ALA A 277 4.42 4.12 -13.23
C ALA A 277 5.39 3.64 -12.13
N LEU A 278 6.66 4.01 -12.24
CA LEU A 278 7.68 3.67 -11.24
C LEU A 278 7.50 4.48 -9.95
N ILE A 279 7.37 5.79 -10.04
CA ILE A 279 7.26 6.70 -8.88
C ILE A 279 5.87 6.62 -8.24
N GLY A 280 4.84 6.55 -9.06
CA GLY A 280 3.48 6.83 -8.69
C GLY A 280 3.04 8.24 -9.08
N GLY A 281 1.81 8.59 -8.74
CA GLY A 281 1.24 9.89 -9.11
C GLY A 281 -0.28 9.85 -9.19
N GLY A 282 -0.83 10.69 -10.07
CA GLY A 282 -2.27 10.91 -10.21
C GLY A 282 -2.72 12.21 -9.56
N GLY A 283 -3.99 12.56 -9.68
CA GLY A 283 -4.60 13.70 -8.99
C GLY A 283 -4.52 13.54 -7.47
N GLN A 284 -4.72 12.33 -7.02
CA GLN A 284 -4.39 11.83 -5.68
C GLN A 284 -3.07 11.08 -5.79
N PRO A 285 -1.99 11.54 -5.12
CA PRO A 285 -0.72 10.84 -5.14
C PRO A 285 -0.85 9.41 -4.60
N ARG A 286 -0.58 8.41 -5.45
CA ARG A 286 -0.57 7.00 -5.07
C ARG A 286 0.82 6.41 -5.30
N PRO A 287 1.20 5.37 -4.52
CA PRO A 287 2.50 4.74 -4.66
C PRO A 287 2.63 4.04 -6.03
N GLY A 288 3.83 4.12 -6.62
CA GLY A 288 4.22 3.39 -7.81
C GLY A 288 4.99 2.11 -7.47
N GLU A 289 5.56 1.46 -8.50
CA GLU A 289 6.28 0.19 -8.39
C GLU A 289 7.44 0.24 -7.39
N ILE A 290 8.13 1.39 -7.29
CA ILE A 290 9.24 1.61 -6.37
C ILE A 290 8.78 1.47 -4.91
N SER A 291 7.68 2.15 -4.55
CA SER A 291 7.12 2.05 -3.19
C SER A 291 6.46 0.70 -2.93
N LEU A 292 5.82 0.10 -3.94
CA LEU A 292 5.24 -1.25 -3.83
C LEU A 292 6.29 -2.34 -3.62
N ALA A 293 7.57 -2.05 -3.95
CA ALA A 293 8.71 -2.93 -3.68
C ALA A 293 9.33 -2.73 -2.29
N HIS A 294 8.79 -1.83 -1.46
CA HIS A 294 9.34 -1.51 -0.13
C HIS A 294 9.52 -2.76 0.73
N HIS A 295 10.68 -2.87 1.40
CA HIS A 295 11.15 -4.05 2.14
C HIS A 295 11.28 -5.34 1.30
N GLY A 296 11.31 -5.21 -0.01
CA GLY A 296 11.44 -6.32 -0.95
C GLY A 296 12.39 -6.03 -2.10
N VAL A 297 12.03 -6.51 -3.27
CA VAL A 297 12.87 -6.50 -4.47
C VAL A 297 12.20 -5.75 -5.62
N LEU A 298 12.93 -4.82 -6.21
CA LEU A 298 12.61 -4.25 -7.51
C LEU A 298 13.51 -4.91 -8.56
N PHE A 299 12.92 -5.70 -9.44
CA PHE A 299 13.65 -6.34 -10.53
C PHE A 299 13.45 -5.59 -11.85
N LEU A 300 14.54 -5.14 -12.45
CA LEU A 300 14.54 -4.48 -13.76
C LEU A 300 15.26 -5.35 -14.79
N ASP A 301 14.48 -6.05 -15.62
CA ASP A 301 15.04 -6.80 -16.75
C ASP A 301 15.26 -5.89 -17.95
N GLU A 302 16.21 -6.22 -18.80
CA GLU A 302 16.58 -5.42 -19.97
C GLU A 302 16.87 -3.96 -19.62
N LEU A 303 17.63 -3.73 -18.55
CA LEU A 303 17.87 -2.43 -17.94
C LEU A 303 18.14 -1.26 -18.93
N PRO A 304 18.98 -1.40 -20.00
CA PRO A 304 19.21 -0.33 -20.95
C PRO A 304 18.04 -0.01 -21.90
N GLU A 305 16.97 -0.82 -21.88
CA GLU A 305 15.75 -0.57 -22.68
C GLU A 305 14.74 0.33 -21.97
N PHE A 306 14.90 0.55 -20.67
CA PHE A 306 14.10 1.56 -19.97
C PHE A 306 14.41 2.95 -20.47
N GLU A 307 13.41 3.81 -20.49
CA GLU A 307 13.62 5.23 -20.73
C GLU A 307 14.63 5.80 -19.72
N LYS A 308 15.59 6.60 -20.19
CA LYS A 308 16.61 7.21 -19.32
C LYS A 308 15.99 7.95 -18.14
N ARG A 309 14.88 8.69 -18.37
CA ARG A 309 14.16 9.40 -17.33
C ARG A 309 13.58 8.45 -16.27
N ALA A 310 13.14 7.26 -16.66
CA ALA A 310 12.61 6.25 -15.75
C ALA A 310 13.71 5.67 -14.84
N LEU A 311 14.94 5.55 -15.32
CA LEU A 311 16.08 5.13 -14.51
C LEU A 311 16.62 6.23 -13.58
N GLU A 312 16.62 7.48 -14.04
CA GLU A 312 17.11 8.60 -13.22
C GLU A 312 16.26 8.84 -11.96
N VAL A 313 14.96 8.54 -12.02
CA VAL A 313 14.08 8.70 -10.84
C VAL A 313 14.32 7.66 -9.73
N LEU A 314 15.05 6.57 -10.03
CA LEU A 314 15.44 5.56 -9.04
C LEU A 314 16.59 6.03 -8.14
N ARG A 315 17.36 7.06 -8.54
CA ARG A 315 18.55 7.50 -7.80
C ARG A 315 18.22 7.98 -6.40
N GLU A 316 17.20 8.83 -6.27
CA GLU A 316 16.78 9.34 -4.97
C GLU A 316 16.34 8.23 -4.00
N PRO A 317 15.41 7.33 -4.36
CA PRO A 317 15.02 6.25 -3.46
C PRO A 317 16.12 5.23 -3.14
N LEU A 318 17.07 4.99 -4.06
CA LEU A 318 18.23 4.13 -3.78
C LEU A 318 19.17 4.73 -2.73
N GLU A 319 19.19 6.06 -2.56
CA GLU A 319 20.00 6.75 -1.54
C GLU A 319 19.24 6.95 -0.23
N THR A 320 17.98 7.39 -0.34
CA THR A 320 17.21 7.87 0.81
C THR A 320 16.24 6.85 1.39
N GLY A 321 15.90 5.80 0.63
CA GLY A 321 14.85 4.85 0.97
C GLY A 321 13.45 5.44 0.92
N ARG A 322 13.27 6.59 0.26
CA ARG A 322 12.01 7.34 0.19
C ARG A 322 11.80 7.95 -1.18
N ILE A 323 10.55 8.24 -1.49
CA ILE A 323 10.18 8.96 -2.71
C ILE A 323 9.18 10.05 -2.40
N ILE A 324 9.40 11.24 -2.96
CA ILE A 324 8.54 12.39 -2.77
C ILE A 324 7.76 12.67 -4.05
N ILE A 325 6.44 12.57 -3.97
CA ILE A 325 5.55 12.92 -5.07
C ILE A 325 5.01 14.32 -4.83
N SER A 326 5.52 15.29 -5.60
CA SER A 326 5.07 16.69 -5.55
C SER A 326 4.06 16.96 -6.66
N ARG A 327 2.91 17.51 -6.30
CA ARG A 327 1.87 18.00 -7.20
C ARG A 327 1.47 19.43 -6.80
N ALA A 328 0.81 20.16 -7.70
CA ALA A 328 0.52 21.60 -7.53
C ALA A 328 -0.12 21.95 -6.16
N ALA A 329 -0.91 21.05 -5.58
CA ALA A 329 -1.60 21.29 -4.33
C ALA A 329 -1.04 20.49 -3.15
N ARG A 330 -0.16 19.48 -3.36
CA ARG A 330 0.23 18.52 -2.32
C ARG A 330 1.60 17.91 -2.58
N GLN A 331 2.30 17.68 -1.48
CA GLN A 331 3.52 16.88 -1.45
C GLN A 331 3.27 15.69 -0.54
N VAL A 332 3.55 14.49 -1.03
CA VAL A 332 3.36 13.24 -0.29
C VAL A 332 4.64 12.42 -0.39
N GLU A 333 5.08 11.91 0.73
CA GLU A 333 6.23 11.02 0.83
C GLU A 333 5.75 9.57 0.97
N PHE A 334 6.40 8.65 0.24
CA PHE A 334 6.20 7.23 0.37
C PHE A 334 7.52 6.52 0.71
N PRO A 335 7.51 5.53 1.59
CA PRO A 335 8.65 4.66 1.79
C PRO A 335 9.02 3.92 0.49
N ALA A 336 10.33 3.73 0.26
CA ALA A 336 10.88 3.13 -0.95
C ALA A 336 12.22 2.42 -0.69
N GLY A 337 12.36 1.79 0.48
CA GLY A 337 13.53 0.98 0.84
C GLY A 337 13.40 -0.41 0.22
N PHE A 338 13.99 -0.63 -0.93
CA PHE A 338 13.99 -1.88 -1.68
C PHE A 338 15.42 -2.27 -2.08
N GLN A 339 15.66 -3.54 -2.41
CA GLN A 339 16.86 -3.96 -3.10
C GLN A 339 16.64 -3.97 -4.60
N LEU A 340 17.56 -3.34 -5.35
CA LEU A 340 17.53 -3.34 -6.80
C LEU A 340 18.28 -4.57 -7.31
N ILE A 341 17.58 -5.43 -8.02
CA ILE A 341 18.17 -6.48 -8.85
C ILE A 341 17.93 -6.08 -10.31
N ALA A 342 18.99 -5.94 -11.08
CA ALA A 342 18.89 -5.55 -12.47
C ALA A 342 19.53 -6.61 -13.38
N ALA A 343 19.03 -6.71 -14.61
CA ALA A 343 19.59 -7.59 -15.62
C ALA A 343 19.73 -6.88 -16.96
N MET A 344 20.79 -7.20 -17.69
CA MET A 344 20.99 -6.72 -19.05
C MET A 344 21.74 -7.73 -19.91
N ASN A 345 21.61 -7.61 -21.21
CA ASN A 345 22.47 -8.31 -22.17
C ASN A 345 23.79 -7.55 -22.35
N PRO A 346 24.87 -8.20 -22.78
CA PRO A 346 26.17 -7.54 -23.03
C PRO A 346 26.09 -6.54 -24.20
N SER A 347 25.21 -6.80 -25.17
CA SER A 347 24.94 -5.95 -26.33
C SER A 347 23.45 -6.01 -26.72
N PRO A 348 22.94 -5.14 -27.61
CA PRO A 348 21.57 -5.24 -28.12
C PRO A 348 21.30 -6.57 -28.85
N LYS A 349 22.29 -7.19 -29.44
CA LYS A 349 22.19 -8.51 -30.08
C LYS A 349 22.29 -9.67 -29.09
N GLY A 350 22.67 -9.39 -27.84
CA GLY A 350 22.75 -10.40 -26.79
C GLY A 350 24.11 -11.14 -26.74
N ASP A 351 25.07 -10.80 -27.58
CA ASP A 351 26.41 -11.40 -27.64
C ASP A 351 27.52 -10.37 -27.47
N ASP A 352 28.74 -10.83 -27.29
CA ASP A 352 29.97 -10.00 -27.22
C ASP A 352 30.68 -9.81 -28.57
N SER A 353 30.01 -10.11 -29.69
CA SER A 353 30.60 -10.08 -31.03
C SER A 353 31.02 -8.67 -31.49
N ASP A 354 30.37 -7.61 -30.93
CA ASP A 354 30.68 -6.21 -31.22
C ASP A 354 30.92 -5.43 -29.92
N PRO A 355 32.19 -5.27 -29.50
CA PRO A 355 32.55 -4.55 -28.28
C PRO A 355 32.14 -3.05 -28.31
N GLU A 356 32.03 -2.44 -29.48
CA GLU A 356 31.63 -1.04 -29.61
C GLU A 356 30.11 -0.89 -29.44
N ALA A 357 29.33 -1.81 -29.99
CA ALA A 357 27.88 -1.87 -29.74
C ALA A 357 27.57 -2.12 -28.25
N GLY A 358 28.35 -2.99 -27.61
CA GLY A 358 28.25 -3.23 -26.18
C GLY A 358 28.54 -1.98 -25.33
N ARG A 359 29.59 -1.23 -25.67
CA ARG A 359 29.92 0.04 -25.01
C ARG A 359 28.80 1.07 -25.20
N ARG A 360 28.28 1.25 -26.40
CA ARG A 360 27.16 2.15 -26.71
C ARG A 360 25.89 1.76 -25.96
N TYR A 361 25.65 0.46 -25.81
CA TYR A 361 24.49 -0.07 -25.08
C TYR A 361 24.58 0.24 -23.58
N ARG A 362 25.74 0.01 -22.96
CA ARG A 362 26.00 0.37 -21.56
C ARG A 362 25.96 1.89 -21.34
N ALA A 363 26.39 2.69 -22.31
CA ALA A 363 26.37 4.16 -22.22
C ALA A 363 24.95 4.77 -22.14
N ARG A 364 23.89 3.98 -22.35
CA ARG A 364 22.50 4.39 -22.05
C ARG A 364 22.28 4.59 -20.55
N LEU A 365 23.05 3.85 -19.72
CA LEU A 365 23.00 3.96 -18.26
C LEU A 365 23.93 5.09 -17.80
N SER A 366 23.45 5.97 -16.93
CA SER A 366 24.28 7.03 -16.39
C SER A 366 25.29 6.51 -15.37
N GLY A 367 26.47 7.12 -15.31
CA GLY A 367 27.47 6.81 -14.29
C GLY A 367 26.90 6.88 -12.86
N PRO A 368 26.27 8.01 -12.50
CA PRO A 368 25.67 8.14 -11.16
C PRO A 368 24.61 7.08 -10.80
N PHE A 369 23.90 6.51 -11.76
CA PHE A 369 23.00 5.38 -11.51
C PHE A 369 23.77 4.09 -11.27
N LEU A 370 24.81 3.83 -12.08
CA LEU A 370 25.67 2.64 -11.92
C LEU A 370 26.45 2.64 -10.61
N ASP A 371 26.82 3.82 -10.08
CA ASP A 371 27.49 3.97 -8.79
C ASP A 371 26.61 3.53 -7.59
N ARG A 372 25.31 3.36 -7.79
CA ARG A 372 24.34 2.83 -6.79
C ARG A 372 24.17 1.32 -6.86
N ILE A 373 24.89 0.65 -7.77
CA ILE A 373 24.86 -0.81 -7.93
C ILE A 373 26.17 -1.36 -7.38
N ASP A 374 26.10 -1.99 -6.21
CA ASP A 374 27.26 -2.45 -5.44
C ASP A 374 27.96 -3.63 -6.09
N ILE A 375 27.18 -4.54 -6.69
CA ILE A 375 27.68 -5.79 -7.27
C ILE A 375 27.33 -5.83 -8.76
N GLN A 376 28.35 -5.99 -9.60
CA GLN A 376 28.18 -6.25 -11.03
C GLN A 376 28.71 -7.63 -11.36
N LEU A 377 27.85 -8.50 -11.90
CA LEU A 377 28.14 -9.89 -12.15
C LEU A 377 28.02 -10.25 -13.65
N SER A 378 29.06 -10.80 -14.23
CA SER A 378 28.99 -11.39 -15.57
C SER A 378 28.57 -12.85 -15.49
N LEU A 379 27.47 -13.19 -16.19
CA LEU A 379 26.92 -14.53 -16.28
C LEU A 379 27.30 -15.17 -17.63
N PRO A 380 28.05 -16.28 -17.64
CA PRO A 380 28.26 -17.04 -18.86
C PRO A 380 26.98 -17.76 -19.30
N ALA A 381 26.92 -18.13 -20.59
CA ALA A 381 25.90 -19.06 -21.05
C ALA A 381 26.06 -20.41 -20.33
N VAL A 382 24.93 -20.99 -19.92
CA VAL A 382 24.95 -22.31 -19.26
C VAL A 382 25.25 -23.38 -20.29
N PRO A 383 26.29 -24.20 -20.09
CA PRO A 383 26.61 -25.32 -20.98
C PRO A 383 25.45 -26.30 -21.06
N LYS A 384 25.15 -26.80 -22.27
CA LYS A 384 24.03 -27.74 -22.49
C LYS A 384 24.13 -29.02 -21.65
N GLU A 385 25.33 -29.43 -21.29
CA GLU A 385 25.62 -30.59 -20.45
C GLU A 385 25.04 -30.41 -19.02
N HIS A 386 25.19 -29.21 -18.44
CA HIS A 386 24.62 -28.91 -17.12
C HIS A 386 23.07 -28.84 -17.11
N LEU A 387 22.44 -28.56 -18.25
CA LEU A 387 21.00 -28.54 -18.37
C LEU A 387 20.35 -29.94 -18.41
N ARG A 388 21.14 -30.97 -18.74
CA ARG A 388 20.68 -32.37 -18.87
C ARG A 388 20.87 -33.21 -17.60
N GLN A 389 21.69 -32.74 -16.66
CA GLN A 389 21.89 -33.44 -15.37
C GLN A 389 20.64 -33.26 -14.49
N ASP A 390 20.28 -34.30 -13.76
CA ASP A 390 19.21 -34.16 -12.72
C ASP A 390 19.61 -33.13 -11.68
N ALA A 391 18.63 -32.47 -11.10
CA ALA A 391 18.89 -31.49 -10.03
C ALA A 391 19.65 -32.16 -8.90
N PRO A 392 20.78 -31.62 -8.40
CA PRO A 392 21.49 -32.21 -7.29
C PRO A 392 20.55 -32.30 -6.09
N GLN A 393 20.42 -33.48 -5.48
CA GLN A 393 19.62 -33.69 -4.28
C GLN A 393 20.18 -32.96 -3.05
N ASP A 394 21.46 -32.55 -3.10
CA ASP A 394 22.21 -31.90 -2.01
C ASP A 394 22.61 -30.46 -2.32
N GLY A 395 21.78 -29.69 -3.03
CA GLY A 395 22.01 -28.26 -3.26
C GLY A 395 21.70 -27.43 -2.02
N GLU A 396 22.44 -26.31 -1.83
CA GLU A 396 22.14 -25.33 -0.78
C GLU A 396 20.72 -24.80 -0.94
N SER A 397 19.92 -24.93 0.10
CA SER A 397 18.56 -24.41 0.17
C SER A 397 18.60 -22.92 0.47
N SER A 398 17.69 -22.15 -0.11
CA SER A 398 17.47 -20.74 0.25
C SER A 398 16.95 -20.58 1.69
N SER A 399 16.55 -21.67 2.35
CA SER A 399 16.07 -21.68 3.73
C SER A 399 17.17 -21.94 4.77
N THR A 400 18.43 -22.12 4.35
CA THR A 400 19.59 -22.25 5.25
C THR A 400 20.33 -20.94 5.39
#